data_55332c244c259446d3819daed9466daf
#
_entry.id   55332c244c259446d3819daed9466daf
#
_cell.length_a   1.000
_cell.length_b   1.000
_cell.length_c   1.000
_cell.angle_alpha   90.00
_cell.angle_beta   90.00
_cell.angle_gamma   90.00
#
_symmetry.space_group_name_H-M   'P 1'
#
loop_
_entity.id
_entity.type
_entity.pdbx_description
1 polymer ?
#
loop_
_entity_poly.entity_id
_entity_poly.type
_entity_poly.pdbx_seq_one_letter_code
_entity_poly.pdbx_strand_id
1 'polypeptide(L)'
;MPGCGKSTVGRHLARQMGLRFADSDTEIEQRIGMPIRQYFDERGEAAFRELEQQAIDELTRGRGLLLATGGGAVLRPANRDALRQRGTVFYLRTSPEELFRRLRHDTRRPLLQVGDPLKKLRELYRERDPLYRRTAHYTVESARPSVPTLINMVLMQLELAGLVDPARVPSPVDRPVERPVTPSADPPPHPPPHPPLSDGPRDA
;
A
#
# COMPACT_ATOMS: atom_id res chain seq x y z
N MET A 1 -1.53 -6.72 9.05
CA MET A 1 -0.29 -6.39 9.81
C MET A 1 0.25 -5.03 9.35
N PRO A 2 0.89 -4.24 10.21
CA PRO A 2 1.57 -3.01 9.81
C PRO A 2 2.73 -3.31 8.85
N GLY A 3 3.00 -2.43 7.88
CA GLY A 3 4.15 -2.59 6.96
C GLY A 3 4.00 -3.64 5.85
N CYS A 4 2.88 -4.33 5.72
CA CYS A 4 2.68 -5.30 4.63
C CYS A 4 2.32 -4.67 3.27
N GLY A 5 2.26 -3.34 3.15
CA GLY A 5 2.05 -2.64 1.87
C GLY A 5 0.61 -2.34 1.48
N LYS A 6 -0.37 -2.49 2.38
CA LYS A 6 -1.81 -2.29 2.10
C LYS A 6 -2.13 -0.99 1.37
N SER A 7 -1.71 0.14 1.93
CA SER A 7 -2.05 1.45 1.36
C SER A 7 -1.39 1.68 -0.01
N THR A 8 -0.19 1.16 -0.22
CA THR A 8 0.51 1.26 -1.51
C THR A 8 -0.18 0.40 -2.57
N VAL A 9 -0.38 -0.89 -2.28
CA VAL A 9 -1.07 -1.82 -3.18
C VAL A 9 -2.49 -1.33 -3.45
N GLY A 10 -3.20 -0.89 -2.39
CA GLY A 10 -4.57 -0.40 -2.48
C GLY A 10 -4.74 0.81 -3.39
N ARG A 11 -3.86 1.82 -3.29
CA ARG A 11 -3.93 3.00 -4.17
C ARG A 11 -3.73 2.65 -5.65
N HIS A 12 -2.75 1.78 -5.93
CA HIS A 12 -2.50 1.36 -7.30
C HIS A 12 -3.66 0.53 -7.85
N LEU A 13 -4.17 -0.41 -7.07
CA LEU A 13 -5.31 -1.25 -7.46
C LEU A 13 -6.57 -0.41 -7.68
N ALA A 14 -6.87 0.53 -6.77
CA ALA A 14 -8.02 1.42 -6.90
C ALA A 14 -7.96 2.23 -8.20
N ARG A 15 -6.78 2.76 -8.55
CA ARG A 15 -6.57 3.49 -9.81
C ARG A 15 -6.81 2.60 -11.03
N GLN A 16 -6.31 1.36 -11.02
CA GLN A 16 -6.53 0.43 -12.14
C GLN A 16 -7.99 0.04 -12.32
N MET A 17 -8.73 -0.09 -11.21
CA MET A 17 -10.13 -0.49 -11.21
C MET A 17 -11.11 0.68 -11.31
N GLY A 18 -10.63 1.93 -11.37
CA GLY A 18 -11.50 3.11 -11.36
C GLY A 18 -12.28 3.30 -10.06
N LEU A 19 -11.74 2.81 -8.92
CA LEU A 19 -12.37 2.90 -7.61
C LEU A 19 -11.81 4.09 -6.80
N ARG A 20 -12.62 4.64 -5.91
CA ARG A 20 -12.14 5.56 -4.86
C ARG A 20 -11.26 4.78 -3.88
N PHE A 21 -10.15 5.36 -3.47
CA PHE A 21 -9.31 4.80 -2.41
C PHE A 21 -9.55 5.52 -1.09
N ALA A 22 -9.68 4.78 0.01
CA ALA A 22 -9.64 5.30 1.37
C ALA A 22 -8.74 4.43 2.26
N ASP A 23 -8.12 5.06 3.25
CA ASP A 23 -7.38 4.39 4.32
C ASP A 23 -8.06 4.76 5.65
N SER A 24 -8.53 3.76 6.40
CA SER A 24 -9.30 4.01 7.62
C SER A 24 -8.53 4.82 8.65
N ASP A 25 -7.23 4.62 8.75
CA ASP A 25 -6.41 5.37 9.69
C ASP A 25 -6.36 6.86 9.29
N THR A 26 -6.18 7.15 8.00
CA THR A 26 -6.21 8.54 7.47
C THR A 26 -7.58 9.20 7.67
N GLU A 27 -8.66 8.48 7.39
CA GLU A 27 -10.04 9.00 7.58
C GLU A 27 -10.32 9.34 9.04
N ILE A 28 -9.84 8.50 9.96
CA ILE A 28 -9.98 8.77 11.40
C ILE A 28 -9.16 10.00 11.81
N GLU A 29 -7.89 10.08 11.40
CA GLU A 29 -7.04 11.24 11.72
C GLU A 29 -7.64 12.57 11.22
N GLN A 30 -8.22 12.56 10.02
CA GLN A 30 -8.93 13.74 9.49
C GLN A 30 -10.15 14.12 10.35
N ARG A 31 -10.92 13.15 10.84
CA ARG A 31 -12.09 13.41 11.69
C ARG A 31 -11.74 13.96 13.06
N ILE A 32 -10.69 13.41 13.68
CA ILE A 32 -10.29 13.82 15.04
C ILE A 32 -9.35 15.03 15.05
N GLY A 33 -8.79 15.41 13.88
CA GLY A 33 -7.88 16.56 13.73
C GLY A 33 -6.50 16.36 14.37
N MET A 34 -6.12 15.13 14.71
CA MET A 34 -4.84 14.83 15.35
C MET A 34 -4.31 13.43 14.92
N PRO A 35 -3.00 13.15 15.09
CA PRO A 35 -2.46 11.82 14.86
C PRO A 35 -3.07 10.76 15.78
N ILE A 36 -3.32 9.55 15.25
CA ILE A 36 -3.86 8.42 16.03
C ILE A 36 -3.02 8.15 17.28
N ARG A 37 -1.70 8.27 17.19
CA ARG A 37 -0.81 8.07 18.34
C ARG A 37 -1.17 9.01 19.49
N GLN A 38 -1.33 10.29 19.21
CA GLN A 38 -1.71 11.28 20.22
C GLN A 38 -3.08 10.94 20.82
N TYR A 39 -4.04 10.54 19.99
CA TYR A 39 -5.35 10.14 20.47
C TYR A 39 -5.30 8.92 21.40
N PHE A 40 -4.43 7.92 21.10
CA PHE A 40 -4.18 6.79 22.00
C PHE A 40 -3.62 7.22 23.35
N ASP A 41 -2.68 8.15 23.34
CA ASP A 41 -2.03 8.65 24.56
C ASP A 41 -3.03 9.45 25.43
N GLU A 42 -3.95 10.21 24.81
CA GLU A 42 -4.92 11.07 25.50
C GLU A 42 -6.21 10.35 25.91
N ARG A 43 -6.72 9.44 25.08
CA ARG A 43 -8.05 8.83 25.23
C ARG A 43 -8.04 7.31 25.41
N GLY A 44 -6.89 6.68 25.18
CA GLY A 44 -6.71 5.25 25.32
C GLY A 44 -7.21 4.42 24.14
N GLU A 45 -6.85 3.13 24.15
CA GLU A 45 -7.17 2.22 23.05
C GLU A 45 -8.68 1.99 22.87
N ALA A 46 -9.44 1.87 23.97
CA ALA A 46 -10.86 1.58 23.90
C ALA A 46 -11.63 2.65 23.11
N ALA A 47 -11.38 3.93 23.41
CA ALA A 47 -11.99 5.06 22.71
C ALA A 47 -11.61 5.08 21.21
N PHE A 48 -10.35 4.78 20.89
CA PHE A 48 -9.93 4.67 19.49
C PHE A 48 -10.67 3.54 18.76
N ARG A 49 -10.83 2.37 19.39
CA ARG A 49 -11.55 1.24 18.77
C ARG A 49 -13.00 1.55 18.48
N GLU A 50 -13.64 2.44 19.23
CA GLU A 50 -14.98 2.91 18.92
C GLU A 50 -15.01 3.79 17.67
N LEU A 51 -14.08 4.73 17.55
CA LEU A 51 -13.93 5.54 16.34
C LEU A 51 -13.60 4.69 15.11
N GLU A 52 -12.69 3.72 15.26
CA GLU A 52 -12.33 2.79 14.18
C GLU A 52 -13.54 2.00 13.70
N GLN A 53 -14.36 1.53 14.63
CA GLN A 53 -15.60 0.81 14.31
C GLN A 53 -16.62 1.68 13.57
N GLN A 54 -16.85 2.91 14.03
CA GLN A 54 -17.74 3.86 13.36
C GLN A 54 -17.24 4.17 11.94
N ALA A 55 -15.94 4.46 11.77
CA ALA A 55 -15.36 4.75 10.48
C ALA A 55 -15.49 3.56 9.51
N ILE A 56 -15.23 2.33 9.96
CA ILE A 56 -15.37 1.13 9.13
C ILE A 56 -16.83 0.88 8.77
N ASP A 57 -17.76 1.03 9.71
CA ASP A 57 -19.17 0.87 9.45
C ASP A 57 -19.67 1.85 8.36
N GLU A 58 -19.31 3.11 8.46
CA GLU A 58 -19.68 4.13 7.48
C GLU A 58 -19.03 3.89 6.12
N LEU A 59 -17.71 3.64 6.08
CA LEU A 59 -16.96 3.45 4.84
C LEU A 59 -17.42 2.22 4.07
N THR A 60 -17.87 1.18 4.76
CA THR A 60 -18.32 -0.07 4.12
C THR A 60 -19.77 -0.02 3.61
N ARG A 61 -20.56 0.99 3.94
CA ARG A 61 -21.92 1.16 3.38
C ARG A 61 -21.93 1.62 1.93
N GLY A 62 -20.88 2.30 1.50
CA GLY A 62 -20.74 2.81 0.14
C GLY A 62 -20.32 1.73 -0.87
N ARG A 63 -20.47 2.05 -2.16
CA ARG A 63 -19.98 1.24 -3.29
C ARG A 63 -18.83 1.95 -4.00
N GLY A 64 -18.09 1.20 -4.82
CA GLY A 64 -17.00 1.78 -5.62
C GLY A 64 -15.81 2.24 -4.79
N LEU A 65 -15.58 1.63 -3.62
CA LEU A 65 -14.52 1.95 -2.69
C LEU A 65 -13.54 0.80 -2.54
N LEU A 66 -12.25 1.10 -2.62
CA LEU A 66 -11.19 0.22 -2.12
C LEU A 66 -10.70 0.78 -0.78
N LEU A 67 -10.93 0.01 0.28
CA LEU A 67 -10.61 0.40 1.65
C LEU A 67 -9.36 -0.33 2.15
N ALA A 68 -8.33 0.41 2.55
CA ALA A 68 -7.23 -0.10 3.36
C ALA A 68 -7.56 0.13 4.84
N THR A 69 -7.45 -0.92 5.66
CA THR A 69 -7.78 -0.82 7.09
C THR A 69 -6.55 -0.80 7.98
N GLY A 70 -6.65 -0.17 9.14
CA GLY A 70 -5.68 -0.29 10.21
C GLY A 70 -5.44 -1.74 10.62
N GLY A 71 -4.25 -2.02 11.16
CA GLY A 71 -3.89 -3.39 11.55
C GLY A 71 -4.68 -3.93 12.76
N GLY A 72 -5.35 -3.07 13.51
CA GLY A 72 -6.21 -3.44 14.64
C GLY A 72 -7.68 -3.61 14.29
N ALA A 73 -8.09 -3.25 13.08
CA ALA A 73 -9.50 -3.27 12.66
C ALA A 73 -10.18 -4.63 12.88
N VAL A 74 -9.45 -5.73 12.74
CA VAL A 74 -9.97 -7.10 12.93
C VAL A 74 -10.17 -7.50 14.40
N LEU A 75 -9.75 -6.67 15.37
CA LEU A 75 -9.91 -7.01 16.79
C LEU A 75 -11.38 -6.99 17.21
N ARG A 76 -12.17 -6.05 16.69
CA ARG A 76 -13.61 -5.99 16.98
C ARG A 76 -14.44 -6.91 16.06
N PRO A 77 -15.32 -7.75 16.60
CA PRO A 77 -16.21 -8.61 15.80
C PRO A 77 -17.05 -7.82 14.80
N ALA A 78 -17.65 -6.71 15.22
CA ALA A 78 -18.50 -5.87 14.37
C ALA A 78 -17.74 -5.37 13.10
N ASN A 79 -16.44 -5.03 13.22
CA ASN A 79 -15.65 -4.66 12.06
C ASN A 79 -15.44 -5.83 11.10
N ARG A 80 -15.16 -7.03 11.64
CA ARG A 80 -14.99 -8.23 10.82
C ARG A 80 -16.26 -8.57 10.05
N ASP A 81 -17.40 -8.45 10.71
CA ASP A 81 -18.71 -8.72 10.10
C ASP A 81 -19.04 -7.69 9.01
N ALA A 82 -18.87 -6.39 9.29
CA ALA A 82 -19.10 -5.32 8.32
C ALA A 82 -18.20 -5.49 7.08
N LEU A 83 -16.90 -5.72 7.27
CA LEU A 83 -15.96 -5.92 6.19
C LEU A 83 -16.32 -7.15 5.35
N ARG A 84 -16.61 -8.28 6.00
CA ARG A 84 -16.88 -9.54 5.31
C ARG A 84 -18.22 -9.55 4.58
N GLN A 85 -19.25 -8.95 5.15
CA GLN A 85 -20.60 -8.97 4.56
C GLN A 85 -20.77 -7.93 3.45
N ARG A 86 -20.05 -6.81 3.52
CA ARG A 86 -20.26 -5.66 2.63
C ARG A 86 -19.19 -5.48 1.56
N GLY A 87 -18.15 -6.30 1.58
CA GLY A 87 -17.06 -6.20 0.61
C GLY A 87 -16.28 -7.48 0.41
N THR A 88 -15.41 -7.48 -0.58
CA THR A 88 -14.44 -8.56 -0.82
C THR A 88 -13.14 -8.26 -0.09
N VAL A 89 -12.80 -9.07 0.89
CA VAL A 89 -11.67 -8.84 1.80
C VAL A 89 -10.45 -9.63 1.35
N PHE A 90 -9.36 -8.92 1.11
CA PHE A 90 -8.03 -9.48 0.86
C PHE A 90 -7.13 -9.33 2.07
N TYR A 91 -6.53 -10.43 2.51
CA TYR A 91 -5.49 -10.42 3.52
C TYR A 91 -4.11 -10.52 2.86
N LEU A 92 -3.34 -9.43 2.90
CA LEU A 92 -1.93 -9.44 2.50
C LEU A 92 -1.11 -10.01 3.66
N ARG A 93 -0.80 -11.30 3.56
CA ARG A 93 -0.09 -12.05 4.60
C ARG A 93 1.41 -11.92 4.42
N THR A 94 2.09 -11.48 5.48
CA THR A 94 3.56 -11.32 5.52
C THR A 94 4.06 -11.86 6.84
N SER A 95 5.15 -12.63 6.85
CA SER A 95 5.74 -13.16 8.07
C SER A 95 6.31 -12.05 8.97
N PRO A 96 6.38 -12.26 10.29
CA PRO A 96 7.00 -11.31 11.21
C PRO A 96 8.45 -10.96 10.85
N GLU A 97 9.22 -11.93 10.40
CA GLU A 97 10.60 -11.76 9.98
C GLU A 97 10.74 -10.84 8.77
N GLU A 98 9.84 -11.01 7.79
CA GLU A 98 9.81 -10.16 6.61
C GLU A 98 9.33 -8.74 6.95
N LEU A 99 8.33 -8.61 7.82
CA LEU A 99 7.88 -7.32 8.33
C LEU A 99 9.01 -6.60 9.06
N PHE A 100 9.73 -7.29 9.93
CA PHE A 100 10.88 -6.74 10.65
C PHE A 100 11.95 -6.24 9.69
N ARG A 101 12.30 -7.05 8.68
CA ARG A 101 13.27 -6.67 7.66
C ARG A 101 12.89 -5.39 6.91
N ARG A 102 11.60 -5.23 6.56
CA ARG A 102 11.08 -4.04 5.86
C ARG A 102 11.05 -2.80 6.75
N LEU A 103 10.75 -3.01 8.02
CA LEU A 103 10.46 -1.92 8.95
C LEU A 103 11.65 -1.50 9.82
N ARG A 104 12.75 -2.26 9.83
CA ARG A 104 13.91 -2.03 10.74
C ARG A 104 14.51 -0.62 10.67
N HIS A 105 14.31 0.09 9.56
CA HIS A 105 14.78 1.46 9.34
C HIS A 105 13.67 2.52 9.48
N ASP A 106 12.44 2.12 9.80
CA ASP A 106 11.32 3.06 9.97
C ASP A 106 11.21 3.52 11.42
N THR A 107 11.83 4.66 11.71
CA THR A 107 11.85 5.27 13.04
C THR A 107 10.52 5.90 13.47
N ARG A 108 9.56 6.04 12.56
CA ARG A 108 8.26 6.68 12.83
C ARG A 108 7.22 5.76 13.46
N ARG A 109 7.53 4.46 13.61
CA ARG A 109 6.56 3.47 14.13
C ARG A 109 6.81 3.12 15.58
N PRO A 110 5.88 3.44 16.50
CA PRO A 110 6.00 3.12 17.93
C PRO A 110 6.22 1.63 18.21
N LEU A 111 5.63 0.74 17.39
CA LEU A 111 5.76 -0.72 17.50
C LEU A 111 7.20 -1.23 17.35
N LEU A 112 8.09 -0.41 16.79
CA LEU A 112 9.51 -0.77 16.60
C LEU A 112 10.42 -0.08 17.63
N GLN A 113 9.88 0.82 18.46
CA GLN A 113 10.60 1.54 19.50
C GLN A 113 10.55 0.76 20.84
N VAL A 114 10.64 -0.55 20.76
CA VAL A 114 10.66 -1.46 21.92
C VAL A 114 11.96 -2.26 21.92
N GLY A 115 12.34 -2.82 23.06
CA GLY A 115 13.61 -3.54 23.22
C GLY A 115 13.79 -4.73 22.26
N ASP A 116 12.70 -5.42 21.88
CA ASP A 116 12.72 -6.51 20.89
C ASP A 116 11.54 -6.36 19.91
N PRO A 117 11.72 -5.61 18.80
CA PRO A 117 10.67 -5.40 17.81
C PRO A 117 10.23 -6.69 17.11
N LEU A 118 11.12 -7.65 16.87
CA LEU A 118 10.76 -8.90 16.22
C LEU A 118 9.86 -9.76 17.12
N LYS A 119 10.17 -9.85 18.41
CA LYS A 119 9.31 -10.52 19.40
C LYS A 119 7.93 -9.90 19.41
N LYS A 120 7.84 -8.57 19.43
CA LYS A 120 6.55 -7.84 19.38
C LYS A 120 5.76 -8.13 18.11
N LEU A 121 6.43 -8.17 16.96
CA LEU A 121 5.77 -8.52 15.69
C LEU A 121 5.25 -9.96 15.68
N ARG A 122 5.99 -10.91 16.27
CA ARG A 122 5.56 -12.31 16.42
C ARG A 122 4.35 -12.46 17.34
N GLU A 123 4.30 -11.71 18.44
CA GLU A 123 3.14 -11.68 19.33
C GLU A 123 1.90 -11.15 18.62
N LEU A 124 2.00 -10.00 17.97
CA LEU A 124 0.92 -9.43 17.18
C LEU A 124 0.46 -10.35 16.04
N TYR A 125 1.39 -11.03 15.40
CA TYR A 125 1.06 -11.99 14.35
C TYR A 125 0.27 -13.17 14.92
N ARG A 126 0.73 -13.76 16.03
CA ARG A 126 0.04 -14.89 16.67
C ARG A 126 -1.38 -14.52 17.11
N GLU A 127 -1.57 -13.32 17.62
CA GLU A 127 -2.87 -12.79 18.02
C GLU A 127 -3.81 -12.55 16.82
N ARG A 128 -3.29 -11.92 15.75
CA ARG A 128 -4.12 -11.32 14.69
C ARG A 128 -4.24 -12.16 13.42
N ASP A 129 -3.27 -13.02 13.09
CA ASP A 129 -3.33 -13.86 11.88
C ASP A 129 -4.60 -14.74 11.83
N PRO A 130 -5.05 -15.38 12.93
CA PRO A 130 -6.30 -16.11 12.92
C PRO A 130 -7.53 -15.23 12.65
N LEU A 131 -7.52 -13.98 13.13
CA LEU A 131 -8.60 -13.02 12.90
C LEU A 131 -8.61 -12.54 11.45
N TYR A 132 -7.46 -12.21 10.89
CA TYR A 132 -7.34 -11.84 9.47
C TYR A 132 -7.82 -12.97 8.57
N ARG A 133 -7.41 -14.22 8.81
CA ARG A 133 -7.81 -15.37 8.01
C ARG A 133 -9.33 -15.60 8.05
N ARG A 134 -9.95 -15.44 9.21
CA ARG A 134 -11.42 -15.59 9.35
C ARG A 134 -12.18 -14.45 8.66
N THR A 135 -11.61 -13.27 8.61
CA THR A 135 -12.23 -12.10 7.98
C THR A 135 -12.04 -12.11 6.47
N ALA A 136 -10.91 -12.60 5.98
CA ALA A 136 -10.57 -12.59 4.56
C ALA A 136 -11.43 -13.55 3.74
N HIS A 137 -11.73 -13.13 2.49
CA HIS A 137 -12.19 -14.02 1.43
C HIS A 137 -11.00 -14.64 0.70
N TYR A 138 -9.94 -13.85 0.51
CA TYR A 138 -8.72 -14.27 -0.16
C TYR A 138 -7.49 -13.89 0.67
N THR A 139 -6.51 -14.80 0.70
CA THR A 139 -5.21 -14.55 1.32
C THR A 139 -4.13 -14.52 0.24
N VAL A 140 -3.39 -13.42 0.18
CA VAL A 140 -2.27 -13.24 -0.75
C VAL A 140 -0.98 -13.19 0.06
N GLU A 141 -0.06 -14.12 -0.21
CA GLU A 141 1.24 -14.15 0.45
C GLU A 141 2.12 -13.00 -0.07
N SER A 142 2.56 -12.16 0.84
CA SER A 142 3.32 -10.94 0.51
C SER A 142 4.75 -10.97 1.07
N ALA A 143 5.40 -12.13 1.01
CA ALA A 143 6.74 -12.30 1.57
C ALA A 143 7.80 -11.47 0.84
N ARG A 144 7.87 -11.57 -0.49
CA ARG A 144 8.87 -10.87 -1.31
C ARG A 144 8.34 -10.27 -2.62
N PRO A 145 7.08 -10.38 -2.99
CA PRO A 145 6.65 -9.87 -4.26
C PRO A 145 6.74 -8.34 -4.31
N SER A 146 7.04 -7.84 -5.49
CA SER A 146 6.98 -6.41 -5.78
C SER A 146 5.53 -5.92 -5.69
N VAL A 147 5.33 -4.61 -5.57
CA VAL A 147 3.97 -4.03 -5.57
C VAL A 147 3.19 -4.43 -6.84
N PRO A 148 3.77 -4.37 -8.05
CA PRO A 148 3.10 -4.86 -9.25
C PRO A 148 2.68 -6.33 -9.15
N THR A 149 3.55 -7.20 -8.64
CA THR A 149 3.22 -8.64 -8.46
C THR A 149 2.03 -8.84 -7.53
N LEU A 150 1.97 -8.09 -6.41
CA LEU A 150 0.83 -8.18 -5.49
C LEU A 150 -0.47 -7.70 -6.15
N ILE A 151 -0.41 -6.63 -6.91
CA ILE A 151 -1.56 -6.11 -7.67
C ILE A 151 -2.06 -7.18 -8.63
N ASN A 152 -1.15 -7.79 -9.39
CA ASN A 152 -1.49 -8.84 -10.34
C ASN A 152 -2.13 -10.06 -9.67
N MET A 153 -1.60 -10.49 -8.53
CA MET A 153 -2.18 -11.59 -7.76
C MET A 153 -3.60 -11.28 -7.28
N VAL A 154 -3.85 -10.05 -6.82
CA VAL A 154 -5.19 -9.62 -6.39
C VAL A 154 -6.15 -9.55 -7.58
N LEU A 155 -5.73 -8.95 -8.70
CA LEU A 155 -6.55 -8.86 -9.92
C LEU A 155 -6.93 -10.24 -10.44
N MET A 156 -5.96 -11.16 -10.54
CA MET A 156 -6.22 -12.53 -10.98
C MET A 156 -7.24 -13.23 -10.07
N GLN A 157 -7.17 -13.05 -8.75
CA GLN A 157 -8.18 -13.61 -7.83
C GLN A 157 -9.57 -12.99 -8.05
N LEU A 158 -9.65 -11.69 -8.34
CA LEU A 158 -10.90 -11.01 -8.62
C LEU A 158 -11.51 -11.47 -9.95
N GLU A 159 -10.69 -11.67 -10.99
CA GLU A 159 -11.11 -12.21 -12.29
C GLU A 159 -11.64 -13.65 -12.15
N LEU A 160 -10.90 -14.53 -11.47
CA LEU A 160 -11.33 -15.92 -11.21
C LEU A 160 -12.63 -15.99 -10.40
N ALA A 161 -12.88 -15.00 -9.55
CA ALA A 161 -14.10 -14.89 -8.77
C ALA A 161 -15.27 -14.24 -9.54
N GLY A 162 -15.06 -13.81 -10.78
CA GLY A 162 -16.06 -13.09 -11.59
C GLY A 162 -16.44 -11.71 -11.03
N LEU A 163 -15.58 -11.11 -10.19
CA LEU A 163 -15.83 -9.82 -9.55
C LEU A 163 -15.31 -8.63 -10.36
N VAL A 164 -14.50 -8.90 -11.38
CA VAL A 164 -13.94 -7.90 -12.30
C VAL A 164 -14.03 -8.44 -13.71
N ASP A 165 -14.45 -7.58 -14.64
CA ASP A 165 -14.44 -7.88 -16.07
C ASP A 165 -13.01 -7.68 -16.61
N PRO A 166 -12.36 -8.74 -17.14
CA PRO A 166 -11.02 -8.65 -17.71
C PRO A 166 -10.88 -7.61 -18.82
N ALA A 167 -11.95 -7.37 -19.57
CA ALA A 167 -11.96 -6.38 -20.64
C ALA A 167 -11.88 -4.93 -20.13
N ARG A 168 -12.29 -4.70 -18.88
CA ARG A 168 -12.27 -3.36 -18.25
C ARG A 168 -11.02 -3.12 -17.39
N VAL A 169 -10.41 -4.19 -16.92
CA VAL A 169 -9.17 -4.12 -16.13
C VAL A 169 -8.14 -4.96 -16.88
N PRO A 170 -7.29 -4.34 -17.72
CA PRO A 170 -6.30 -5.07 -18.50
C PRO A 170 -5.47 -5.99 -17.62
N SER A 171 -5.47 -7.27 -17.94
CA SER A 171 -4.62 -8.25 -17.27
C SER A 171 -3.16 -7.82 -17.40
N PRO A 172 -2.37 -7.95 -16.35
CA PRO A 172 -0.92 -7.69 -16.44
C PRO A 172 -0.20 -8.54 -17.48
N VAL A 173 -0.78 -9.68 -17.85
CA VAL A 173 -0.24 -10.58 -18.89
C VAL A 173 -0.37 -9.96 -20.28
N ASP A 174 -1.37 -9.10 -20.49
CA ASP A 174 -1.64 -8.46 -21.78
C ASP A 174 -0.93 -7.12 -21.98
N ARG A 175 -0.16 -6.66 -21.00
CA ARG A 175 0.67 -5.48 -21.20
C ARG A 175 1.85 -5.85 -22.08
N PRO A 176 2.01 -5.21 -23.25
CA PRO A 176 3.26 -5.30 -24.00
C PRO A 176 4.39 -4.94 -23.04
N VAL A 177 5.38 -5.82 -22.94
CA VAL A 177 6.61 -5.49 -22.22
C VAL A 177 7.17 -4.27 -22.94
N GLU A 178 7.03 -3.08 -22.35
CA GLU A 178 7.76 -1.90 -22.80
C GLU A 178 9.23 -2.30 -22.75
N ARG A 179 9.78 -2.64 -23.93
CA ARG A 179 11.22 -2.82 -24.06
C ARG A 179 11.84 -1.50 -23.62
N PRO A 180 12.85 -1.53 -22.76
CA PRO A 180 13.56 -0.31 -22.44
C PRO A 180 13.96 0.33 -23.76
N VAL A 181 13.53 1.56 -23.96
CA VAL A 181 13.94 2.38 -25.09
C VAL A 181 15.46 2.49 -24.95
N THR A 182 16.19 1.75 -25.76
CA THR A 182 17.63 1.96 -25.89
C THR A 182 17.79 3.41 -26.35
N PRO A 183 18.53 4.24 -25.62
CA PRO A 183 18.81 5.59 -26.10
C PRO A 183 19.44 5.46 -27.49
N SER A 184 18.81 6.11 -28.46
CA SER A 184 19.36 6.24 -29.80
C SER A 184 20.79 6.74 -29.67
N ALA A 185 21.75 5.94 -30.14
CA ALA A 185 23.14 6.31 -30.14
C ALA A 185 23.44 7.22 -31.38
N ASP A 186 22.75 8.33 -31.45
CA ASP A 186 23.16 9.40 -32.33
C ASP A 186 24.24 10.19 -31.60
N PRO A 187 25.45 10.23 -32.17
CA PRO A 187 26.52 11.05 -31.60
C PRO A 187 26.10 12.54 -31.64
N PRO A 188 26.48 13.32 -30.61
CA PRO A 188 26.16 14.74 -30.59
C PRO A 188 26.72 15.43 -31.82
N PRO A 189 26.04 16.42 -32.41
CA PRO A 189 26.55 17.16 -33.58
C PRO A 189 27.87 17.83 -33.22
N HIS A 190 28.82 17.73 -34.15
CA HIS A 190 30.13 18.34 -34.00
C HIS A 190 29.99 19.85 -33.75
N PRO A 191 30.75 20.43 -32.82
CA PRO A 191 30.77 21.86 -32.60
C PRO A 191 31.25 22.58 -33.89
N PRO A 192 30.73 23.78 -34.20
CA PRO A 192 31.11 24.52 -35.38
C PRO A 192 32.62 24.88 -35.33
N PRO A 193 33.29 24.96 -36.48
CA PRO A 193 34.72 25.32 -36.54
C PRO A 193 34.92 26.73 -35.98
N HIS A 194 35.96 26.88 -35.17
CA HIS A 194 36.37 28.16 -34.62
C HIS A 194 36.71 29.15 -35.74
N PRO A 195 36.29 30.43 -35.61
CA PRO A 195 36.70 31.47 -36.56
C PRO A 195 38.24 31.66 -36.49
N PRO A 196 38.88 32.01 -37.61
CA PRO A 196 40.33 32.22 -37.66
C PRO A 196 40.73 33.41 -36.76
N LEU A 197 41.78 33.21 -36.00
CA LEU A 197 42.39 34.25 -35.18
C LEU A 197 42.80 35.39 -36.09
N SER A 198 42.29 36.58 -35.87
CA SER A 198 42.75 37.82 -36.55
C SER A 198 44.16 38.17 -36.10
N ASP A 199 45.06 38.21 -37.02
CA ASP A 199 46.39 38.79 -36.82
C ASP A 199 46.25 40.25 -36.37
N GLY A 200 46.71 40.55 -35.17
CA GLY A 200 46.81 41.89 -34.65
C GLY A 200 47.99 42.61 -35.35
N PRO A 201 47.94 43.96 -35.50
CA PRO A 201 48.92 44.71 -36.22
C PRO A 201 50.26 44.68 -35.49
N ARG A 202 51.30 44.42 -36.25
CA ARG A 202 52.70 44.68 -35.86
C ARG A 202 52.93 46.19 -35.99
N ASP A 203 53.05 46.84 -34.87
CA ASP A 203 53.57 48.23 -34.86
C ASP A 203 55.08 48.22 -34.55
N ALA A 204 55.78 49.12 -35.27
CA ALA A 204 57.19 49.38 -35.30
C ALA A 204 57.72 50.07 -34.04
#